data_c2ba30e3f9a3006dc74cb77e7fe3f3a9
#
_entry.id   c2ba30e3f9a3006dc74cb77e7fe3f3a9
#
_cell.length_a   1.000
_cell.length_b   1.000
_cell.length_c   1.000
_cell.angle_alpha   90.00
_cell.angle_beta   90.00
_cell.angle_gamma   90.00
#
_symmetry.space_group_name_H-M   'P 1'
#
loop_
_entity.id
_entity.type
_entity.pdbx_description
1 polymer ?
#
loop_
_entity_poly.entity_id
_entity_poly.type
_entity_poly.pdbx_seq_one_letter_code
_entity_poly.pdbx_strand_id
1 'polypeptide(L)' 'EIANIIDLKSDEDGWINQSEIGIQLSKRIPGFDPRNYGYSKLGKLIRSFDFLEIDAVPSPKNSKLSIVYVRIK' A
#
# COMPACT_ATOMS: atom_id res chain seq x y z
N GLU A 1 8.00 -4.66 -8.04
CA GLU A 1 6.69 -5.28 -7.79
C GLU A 1 5.62 -4.26 -7.36
N ILE A 2 5.94 -3.40 -6.39
CA ILE A 2 4.96 -2.42 -5.91
C ILE A 2 4.57 -1.45 -7.03
N ALA A 3 5.53 -0.97 -7.80
CA ALA A 3 5.25 -0.07 -8.91
C ALA A 3 4.33 -0.74 -9.96
N ASN A 4 4.57 -2.00 -10.26
CA ASN A 4 3.74 -2.75 -11.19
C ASN A 4 2.31 -2.93 -10.66
N ILE A 5 2.18 -3.19 -9.37
CA ILE A 5 0.87 -3.33 -8.73
C ILE A 5 0.09 -2.02 -8.84
N ILE A 6 0.74 -0.91 -8.56
CA ILE A 6 0.11 0.41 -8.62
C ILE A 6 -0.34 0.71 -10.06
N ASP A 7 0.52 0.44 -11.04
CA ASP A 7 0.17 0.66 -12.45
C ASP A 7 -1.05 -0.14 -12.89
N LEU A 8 -1.17 -1.39 -12.42
CA LEU A 8 -2.23 -2.30 -12.85
C LEU A 8 -3.54 -2.11 -12.09
N LYS A 9 -3.49 -1.68 -10.84
CA LYS A 9 -4.63 -1.70 -9.93
C LYS A 9 -5.06 -0.32 -9.44
N SER A 10 -4.32 0.73 -9.73
CA SER A 10 -4.68 2.08 -9.28
C SER A 10 -5.91 2.60 -10.02
N ASP A 11 -6.58 3.59 -9.42
CA ASP A 11 -7.70 4.28 -10.05
C ASP A 11 -7.21 5.28 -11.10
N GLU A 12 -8.13 6.09 -11.64
CA GLU A 12 -7.82 7.06 -12.70
C GLU A 12 -6.79 8.10 -12.27
N ASP A 13 -6.75 8.42 -10.97
CA ASP A 13 -5.82 9.40 -10.42
C ASP A 13 -4.49 8.77 -9.98
N GLY A 14 -4.35 7.46 -10.16
CA GLY A 14 -3.14 6.73 -9.78
C GLY A 14 -3.11 6.27 -8.33
N TRP A 15 -4.18 6.46 -7.58
CA TRP A 15 -4.26 6.04 -6.19
C TRP A 15 -4.71 4.59 -6.06
N ILE A 16 -4.11 3.89 -5.11
CA ILE A 16 -4.49 2.53 -4.76
C ILE A 16 -4.56 2.40 -3.23
N ASN A 17 -5.52 1.64 -2.73
CA ASN A 17 -5.62 1.35 -1.30
C ASN A 17 -4.42 0.51 -0.87
N GLN A 18 -3.78 0.89 0.24
CA GLN A 18 -2.62 0.16 0.78
C GLN A 18 -2.93 -1.33 1.02
N SER A 19 -4.14 -1.64 1.46
CA SER A 19 -4.55 -3.03 1.69
C SER A 19 -4.51 -3.85 0.41
N GLU A 20 -4.88 -3.24 -0.72
CA GLU A 20 -4.82 -3.92 -2.01
C GLU A 20 -3.37 -4.24 -2.40
N ILE A 21 -2.44 -3.33 -2.11
CA ILE A 21 -1.02 -3.60 -2.34
C ILE A 21 -0.60 -4.85 -1.57
N GLY A 22 -0.99 -4.95 -0.30
CA GLY A 22 -0.66 -6.11 0.53
C GLY A 22 -1.23 -7.40 -0.03
N ILE A 23 -2.49 -7.37 -0.48
CA ILE A 23 -3.15 -8.52 -1.08
C ILE A 23 -2.41 -8.98 -2.34
N GLN A 24 -2.07 -8.05 -3.22
CA GLN A 24 -1.38 -8.37 -4.46
C GLN A 24 0.03 -8.89 -4.22
N LEU A 25 0.75 -8.31 -3.26
CA LEU A 25 2.08 -8.79 -2.90
C LEU A 25 2.02 -10.23 -2.37
N SER A 26 1.02 -10.54 -1.55
CA SER A 26 0.84 -11.89 -1.02
C SER A 26 0.54 -12.90 -2.11
N LYS A 27 -0.15 -12.49 -3.18
CA LYS A 27 -0.44 -13.35 -4.31
C LYS A 27 0.77 -13.56 -5.22
N ARG A 28 1.60 -12.53 -5.39
CA ARG A 28 2.74 -12.55 -6.31
C ARG A 28 3.98 -13.18 -5.68
N ILE A 29 4.15 -13.01 -4.38
CA ILE A 29 5.33 -13.46 -3.65
C ILE A 29 4.87 -14.42 -2.56
N PRO A 30 4.99 -15.75 -2.77
CA PRO A 30 4.61 -16.71 -1.74
C PRO A 30 5.36 -16.46 -0.44
N GLY A 31 4.63 -16.46 0.67
CA GLY A 31 5.22 -16.21 1.97
C GLY A 31 5.61 -14.76 2.23
N PHE A 32 5.09 -13.82 1.44
CA PHE A 32 5.40 -12.40 1.63
C PHE A 32 5.00 -11.94 3.05
N ASP A 33 5.92 -11.26 3.72
CA ASP A 33 5.70 -10.68 5.04
C ASP A 33 6.63 -9.47 5.16
N PRO A 34 6.11 -8.27 5.51
CA PRO A 34 6.97 -7.09 5.69
C PRO A 34 8.11 -7.31 6.67
N ARG A 35 7.93 -8.19 7.66
CA ARG A 35 8.97 -8.50 8.65
C ARG A 35 10.21 -9.12 8.01
N ASN A 36 10.06 -9.80 6.88
CA ASN A 36 11.20 -10.36 6.14
C ASN A 36 12.10 -9.26 5.57
N TYR A 37 11.60 -8.04 5.49
CA TYR A 37 12.33 -6.88 4.97
C TYR A 37 12.70 -5.90 6.07
N GLY A 38 12.54 -6.28 7.33
CA GLY A 38 12.90 -5.44 8.47
C GLY A 38 11.80 -4.49 8.95
N TYR A 39 10.55 -4.68 8.50
CA TYR A 39 9.45 -3.81 8.88
C TYR A 39 8.36 -4.60 9.59
N SER A 40 7.84 -4.06 10.69
CA SER A 40 6.81 -4.74 11.47
C SER A 40 5.43 -4.71 10.82
N LYS A 41 5.20 -3.77 9.90
CA LYS A 41 3.91 -3.59 9.23
C LYS A 41 4.11 -3.18 7.78
N LEU A 42 3.13 -3.51 6.94
CA LEU A 42 3.16 -3.14 5.52
C LEU A 42 3.27 -1.62 5.33
N GLY A 43 2.54 -0.84 6.14
CA GLY A 43 2.60 0.61 6.04
C GLY A 43 3.99 1.18 6.22
N LYS A 44 4.77 0.61 7.13
CA LYS A 44 6.15 1.04 7.35
C LYS A 44 7.03 0.69 6.16
N LEU A 45 6.84 -0.48 5.57
CA LEU A 45 7.57 -0.88 4.37
C LEU A 45 7.27 0.08 3.23
N ILE A 46 6.00 0.38 2.99
CA ILE A 46 5.58 1.27 1.90
C ILE A 46 6.15 2.67 2.10
N ARG A 47 6.14 3.19 3.32
CA ARG A 47 6.68 4.53 3.61
C ARG A 47 8.18 4.62 3.45
N SER A 48 8.89 3.50 3.39
CA SER A 48 10.33 3.50 3.18
C SER A 48 10.72 3.83 1.73
N PHE A 49 9.76 3.78 0.79
CA PHE A 49 10.02 4.06 -0.62
C PHE A 49 9.82 5.54 -0.92
N ASP A 50 10.87 6.20 -1.41
CA ASP A 50 10.84 7.63 -1.70
C ASP A 50 9.96 7.98 -2.89
N PHE A 51 9.73 7.03 -3.79
CA PHE A 51 8.95 7.28 -5.01
C PHE A 51 7.45 7.17 -4.80
N LEU A 52 6.99 6.88 -3.58
CA LEU A 52 5.56 6.74 -3.28
C LEU A 52 5.05 7.95 -2.50
N GLU A 53 3.85 8.38 -2.84
CA GLU A 53 3.11 9.39 -2.10
C GLU A 53 2.00 8.67 -1.32
N ILE A 54 1.80 9.07 -0.06
CA ILE A 54 0.85 8.40 0.84
C ILE A 54 -0.14 9.43 1.35
N ASP A 55 -1.43 9.07 1.31
CA ASP A 55 -2.51 9.89 1.83
C ASP A 55 -3.40 9.03 2.74
N ALA A 56 -3.53 9.44 4.00
CA ALA A 56 -4.37 8.75 4.96
C ALA A 56 -5.61 9.60 5.23
N VAL A 57 -6.80 9.03 4.98
CA VAL A 57 -8.06 9.74 5.18
C VAL A 57 -8.92 8.98 6.17
N PRO A 58 -9.80 9.67 6.95
CA PRO A 58 -10.69 8.98 7.87
C PRO A 58 -11.64 8.05 7.12
N SER A 59 -11.90 6.88 7.71
CA SER A 59 -12.89 5.97 7.15
C SER A 59 -14.29 6.56 7.30
N PRO A 60 -15.13 6.52 6.25
CA PRO A 60 -16.51 7.00 6.37
C PRO A 60 -17.36 6.18 7.35
N LYS A 61 -16.97 4.94 7.63
CA LYS A 61 -17.70 4.06 8.54
C LYS A 61 -17.25 4.22 10.00
N ASN A 62 -16.00 4.61 10.22
CA ASN A 62 -15.45 4.75 11.55
C ASN A 62 -14.29 5.73 11.52
N SER A 63 -14.52 6.94 12.06
CA SER A 63 -13.52 8.02 12.04
C SER A 63 -12.26 7.70 12.84
N LYS A 64 -12.28 6.69 13.70
CA LYS A 64 -11.09 6.25 14.43
C LYS A 64 -10.14 5.42 13.57
N LEU A 65 -10.62 4.92 12.43
CA LEU A 65 -9.82 4.17 11.48
C LEU A 65 -9.48 5.06 10.29
N SER A 66 -8.34 4.79 9.68
CA SER A 66 -7.91 5.51 8.48
C SER A 66 -7.82 4.58 7.30
N ILE A 67 -8.19 5.08 6.13
CA ILE A 67 -7.95 4.40 4.86
C ILE A 67 -6.69 5.02 4.28
N VAL A 68 -5.70 4.21 3.98
CA VAL A 68 -4.42 4.69 3.45
C VAL A 68 -4.37 4.44 1.95
N TYR A 69 -4.15 5.50 1.19
CA TYR A 69 -3.98 5.45 -0.26
C TYR A 69 -2.53 5.74 -0.63
N VAL A 70 -2.08 5.10 -1.69
CA VAL A 70 -0.70 5.19 -2.16
C VAL A 70 -0.71 5.44 -3.65
N ARG A 71 0.22 6.29 -4.12
CA ARG A 71 0.44 6.47 -5.56
C ARG A 71 1.91 6.71 -5.83
N ILE A 72 2.30 6.55 -7.08
CA ILE A 72 3.65 6.91 -7.54
C ILE A 72 3.70 8.42 -7.70
N LYS A 73 4.71 9.04 -7.12
CA LYS A 73 4.91 10.51 -7.24
C LYS A 73 5.10 10.94 -8.67
#